data_a570ee1cbc59e82294b372a075282d40
#
_entry.id   a570ee1cbc59e82294b372a075282d40
#
_cell.length_a   1.000
_cell.length_b   1.000
_cell.length_c   1.000
_cell.angle_alpha   90.00
_cell.angle_beta   90.00
_cell.angle_gamma   90.00
#
_symmetry.space_group_name_H-M   'P 1'
#
loop_
_entity.id
_entity.type
_entity.pdbx_description
1 polymer ?
#
loop_
_entity_poly.entity_id
_entity_poly.type
_entity_poly.pdbx_seq_one_letter_code
_entity_poly.pdbx_strand_id
1 'polypeptide(L)'
;MERIAILGASSQIAKDLIQSLAREGVSEVLLYVRDVAAAQRWQQSHGLDFAVSDYAHYGRAPHDAVLNFVGVGDPQRAAQMGGAIFGITQQYDDLALEQLKLHPRRRYIFLSSGAAYGPTFSQPADANTRASIALNAVTPQDYYAIAKLHAECKHRALPELAITDLRVFNYFGRSQDLNARFFITDILRAIRDDSVLQTTDGQMVRDYLHPQDFHQLVRRVLDAPPQNRAFDCYSAAPVEKRELLTAMQRRFGLRYQVTAGAGPAAGIVNATGAKPFYYSLNRQAAELGYQPAYSSIDGITVESAIILGRDATQQDHG
;
A
#
# COMPACT_ATOMS: atom_id res chain seq x y z
N MET A 1 -14.92 -3.20 -23.00
CA MET A 1 -13.68 -3.23 -22.17
C MET A 1 -13.76 -2.09 -21.20
N GLU A 2 -13.42 -2.33 -19.94
CA GLU A 2 -13.42 -1.28 -18.90
C GLU A 2 -12.15 -0.43 -19.05
N ARG A 3 -12.32 0.88 -19.19
CA ARG A 3 -11.22 1.83 -19.26
C ARG A 3 -10.90 2.34 -17.84
N ILE A 4 -9.66 2.19 -17.41
CA ILE A 4 -9.22 2.49 -16.05
C ILE A 4 -8.29 3.71 -16.06
N ALA A 5 -8.64 4.75 -15.31
CA ALA A 5 -7.76 5.89 -15.02
C ALA A 5 -7.00 5.65 -13.70
N ILE A 6 -5.70 5.89 -13.69
CA ILE A 6 -4.85 5.72 -12.50
C ILE A 6 -4.20 7.07 -12.15
N LEU A 7 -4.65 7.69 -11.06
CA LEU A 7 -4.02 8.87 -10.48
C LEU A 7 -2.87 8.42 -9.57
N GLY A 8 -1.70 9.06 -9.67
CA GLY A 8 -0.52 8.65 -8.92
C GLY A 8 0.16 7.41 -9.48
N ALA A 9 0.13 7.21 -10.80
CA ALA A 9 0.67 6.05 -11.49
C ALA A 9 2.19 5.83 -11.28
N SER A 10 2.90 6.82 -10.74
CA SER A 10 4.33 6.71 -10.39
C SER A 10 4.57 6.08 -9.01
N SER A 11 3.54 5.83 -8.19
CA SER A 11 3.70 5.18 -6.89
C SER A 11 4.05 3.70 -7.05
N GLN A 12 4.69 3.11 -6.03
CA GLN A 12 5.08 1.71 -6.03
C GLN A 12 3.89 0.78 -6.28
N ILE A 13 2.83 0.89 -5.48
CA ILE A 13 1.65 0.03 -5.59
C ILE A 13 0.97 0.18 -6.95
N ALA A 14 0.90 1.42 -7.48
CA ALA A 14 0.36 1.65 -8.81
C ALA A 14 1.20 0.98 -9.90
N LYS A 15 2.52 1.06 -9.83
CA LYS A 15 3.42 0.41 -10.81
C LYS A 15 3.24 -1.10 -10.84
N ASP A 16 3.16 -1.75 -9.69
CA ASP A 16 2.92 -3.19 -9.61
C ASP A 16 1.53 -3.56 -10.16
N LEU A 17 0.51 -2.76 -9.86
CA LEU A 17 -0.83 -2.95 -10.41
C LEU A 17 -0.86 -2.75 -11.94
N ILE A 18 -0.22 -1.70 -12.46
CA ILE A 18 -0.13 -1.43 -13.91
C ILE A 18 0.51 -2.61 -14.65
N GLN A 19 1.61 -3.16 -14.11
CA GLN A 19 2.23 -4.36 -14.66
C GLN A 19 1.30 -5.59 -14.60
N SER A 20 0.49 -5.70 -13.55
CA SER A 20 -0.47 -6.80 -13.41
C SER A 20 -1.62 -6.67 -14.40
N LEU A 21 -2.16 -5.46 -14.60
CA LEU A 21 -3.18 -5.18 -15.61
C LEU A 21 -2.66 -5.46 -17.04
N ALA A 22 -1.41 -5.08 -17.33
CA ALA A 22 -0.79 -5.38 -18.61
C ALA A 22 -0.66 -6.89 -18.87
N ARG A 23 -0.24 -7.66 -17.86
CA ARG A 23 -0.14 -9.13 -17.95
C ARG A 23 -1.50 -9.80 -18.13
N GLU A 24 -2.56 -9.23 -17.61
CA GLU A 24 -3.95 -9.66 -17.80
C GLU A 24 -4.47 -9.31 -19.21
N GLY A 25 -3.77 -8.46 -19.96
CA GLY A 25 -4.17 -8.02 -21.29
C GLY A 25 -5.13 -6.83 -21.28
N VAL A 26 -5.22 -6.08 -20.17
CA VAL A 26 -6.00 -4.83 -20.12
C VAL A 26 -5.26 -3.78 -20.93
N SER A 27 -5.86 -3.31 -22.02
CA SER A 27 -5.26 -2.34 -22.95
C SER A 27 -5.67 -0.89 -22.71
N GLU A 28 -6.81 -0.66 -22.05
CA GLU A 28 -7.43 0.64 -21.87
C GLU A 28 -7.09 1.23 -20.48
N VAL A 29 -5.82 1.59 -20.28
CA VAL A 29 -5.35 2.20 -19.02
C VAL A 29 -4.82 3.61 -19.29
N LEU A 30 -5.28 4.60 -18.52
CA LEU A 30 -4.88 6.01 -18.59
C LEU A 30 -4.06 6.35 -17.34
N LEU A 31 -2.81 6.73 -17.51
CA LEU A 31 -1.88 7.00 -16.42
C LEU A 31 -1.74 8.50 -16.18
N TYR A 32 -2.00 8.97 -14.96
CA TYR A 32 -1.88 10.37 -14.58
C TYR A 32 -0.78 10.55 -13.55
N VAL A 33 0.19 11.40 -13.88
CA VAL A 33 1.42 11.63 -13.11
C VAL A 33 1.83 13.11 -13.12
N ARG A 34 2.76 13.50 -12.26
CA ARG A 34 3.38 14.84 -12.29
C ARG A 34 4.50 14.93 -13.32
N ASP A 35 5.31 13.89 -13.44
CA ASP A 35 6.43 13.81 -14.38
C ASP A 35 6.12 12.77 -15.47
N VAL A 36 5.55 13.27 -16.57
CA VAL A 36 5.15 12.46 -17.72
C VAL A 36 6.37 11.77 -18.35
N ALA A 37 7.48 12.51 -18.49
CA ALA A 37 8.68 11.96 -19.13
C ALA A 37 9.29 10.81 -18.31
N ALA A 38 9.33 10.94 -16.98
CA ALA A 38 9.79 9.84 -16.12
C ALA A 38 8.88 8.62 -16.18
N ALA A 39 7.57 8.82 -16.26
CA ALA A 39 6.61 7.72 -16.39
C ALA A 39 6.73 7.01 -17.75
N GLN A 40 6.94 7.75 -18.83
CA GLN A 40 7.19 7.19 -20.16
C GLN A 40 8.47 6.36 -20.21
N ARG A 41 9.58 6.88 -19.63
CA ARG A 41 10.84 6.10 -19.53
C ARG A 41 10.65 4.81 -18.74
N TRP A 42 9.90 4.89 -17.62
CA TRP A 42 9.59 3.70 -16.82
C TRP A 42 8.78 2.68 -17.62
N GLN A 43 7.74 3.10 -18.36
CA GLN A 43 6.97 2.21 -19.21
C GLN A 43 7.86 1.52 -20.27
N GLN A 44 8.68 2.30 -20.99
CA GLN A 44 9.59 1.77 -22.01
C GLN A 44 10.52 0.69 -21.43
N SER A 45 11.08 0.92 -20.24
CA SER A 45 11.94 -0.07 -19.57
C SER A 45 11.21 -1.35 -19.13
N HIS A 46 9.87 -1.35 -19.12
CA HIS A 46 9.02 -2.49 -18.74
C HIS A 46 8.19 -3.04 -19.91
N GLY A 47 8.42 -2.56 -21.14
CA GLY A 47 7.68 -3.01 -22.32
C GLY A 47 6.20 -2.62 -22.28
N LEU A 48 5.85 -1.50 -21.67
CA LEU A 48 4.48 -0.99 -21.53
C LEU A 48 4.27 0.21 -22.46
N ASP A 49 3.01 0.40 -22.94
CA ASP A 49 2.64 1.49 -23.85
C ASP A 49 1.23 2.02 -23.53
N PHE A 50 0.98 2.38 -22.28
CA PHE A 50 -0.28 3.03 -21.88
C PHE A 50 -0.22 4.55 -22.08
N ALA A 51 -1.37 5.18 -22.30
CA ALA A 51 -1.47 6.62 -22.40
C ALA A 51 -1.07 7.31 -21.07
N VAL A 52 -0.11 8.23 -21.12
CA VAL A 52 0.39 9.00 -19.96
C VAL A 52 0.07 10.46 -20.15
N SER A 53 -0.45 11.10 -19.11
CA SER A 53 -0.75 12.54 -19.08
C SER A 53 -0.46 13.13 -17.70
N ASP A 54 -0.41 14.45 -17.63
CA ASP A 54 -0.44 15.16 -16.36
C ASP A 54 -1.86 15.29 -15.80
N TYR A 55 -1.98 15.73 -14.56
CA TYR A 55 -3.29 15.85 -13.89
C TYR A 55 -4.19 16.94 -14.47
N ALA A 56 -3.65 17.94 -15.18
CA ALA A 56 -4.46 19.00 -15.85
C ALA A 56 -5.29 18.42 -16.99
N HIS A 57 -4.96 17.25 -17.48
CA HIS A 57 -5.69 16.55 -18.53
C HIS A 57 -6.66 15.49 -17.98
N TYR A 58 -6.72 15.29 -16.65
CA TYR A 58 -7.65 14.32 -16.06
C TYR A 58 -9.10 14.72 -16.34
N GLY A 59 -9.92 13.73 -16.66
CA GLY A 59 -11.34 13.91 -17.02
C GLY A 59 -11.61 14.18 -18.51
N ARG A 60 -10.58 14.50 -19.32
CA ARG A 60 -10.75 14.72 -20.77
C ARG A 60 -10.98 13.43 -21.56
N ALA A 61 -10.29 12.36 -21.19
CA ALA A 61 -10.50 11.06 -21.78
C ALA A 61 -11.58 10.28 -21.02
N PRO A 62 -12.51 9.61 -21.74
CA PRO A 62 -13.55 8.80 -21.11
C PRO A 62 -12.91 7.61 -20.38
N HIS A 63 -13.46 7.29 -19.20
CA HIS A 63 -13.06 6.12 -18.41
C HIS A 63 -14.22 5.66 -17.53
N ASP A 64 -14.21 4.39 -17.15
CA ASP A 64 -15.28 3.75 -16.38
C ASP A 64 -14.94 3.67 -14.89
N ALA A 65 -13.64 3.58 -14.59
CA ALA A 65 -13.13 3.52 -13.23
C ALA A 65 -11.94 4.47 -13.04
N VAL A 66 -11.79 5.01 -11.83
CA VAL A 66 -10.59 5.75 -11.42
C VAL A 66 -10.02 5.14 -10.14
N LEU A 67 -8.71 4.92 -10.15
CA LEU A 67 -7.94 4.44 -9.01
C LEU A 67 -6.99 5.54 -8.55
N ASN A 68 -7.11 5.97 -7.30
CA ASN A 68 -6.30 7.07 -6.77
C ASN A 68 -5.22 6.55 -5.81
N PHE A 69 -3.99 6.55 -6.29
CA PHE A 69 -2.78 6.20 -5.54
C PHE A 69 -1.98 7.42 -5.09
N VAL A 70 -2.54 8.63 -5.25
CA VAL A 70 -1.84 9.83 -4.81
C VAL A 70 -1.81 9.87 -3.28
N GLY A 71 -0.62 10.01 -2.76
CA GLY A 71 -0.38 10.04 -1.33
C GLY A 71 1.07 9.71 -1.01
N VAL A 72 1.36 9.54 0.27
CA VAL A 72 2.68 9.18 0.76
C VAL A 72 2.57 7.89 1.56
N GLY A 73 3.19 6.82 1.07
CA GLY A 73 3.30 5.55 1.80
C GLY A 73 4.55 5.46 2.68
N ASP A 74 5.57 6.26 2.40
CA ASP A 74 6.82 6.28 3.16
C ASP A 74 6.68 7.16 4.41
N PRO A 75 6.91 6.60 5.64
CA PRO A 75 6.76 7.33 6.88
C PRO A 75 7.71 8.54 7.02
N GLN A 76 8.93 8.46 6.49
CA GLN A 76 9.89 9.56 6.54
C GLN A 76 9.42 10.72 5.64
N ARG A 77 8.95 10.41 4.44
CA ARG A 77 8.37 11.41 3.53
C ARG A 77 7.09 12.03 4.13
N ALA A 78 6.23 11.22 4.77
CA ALA A 78 5.05 11.74 5.45
C ALA A 78 5.43 12.73 6.56
N ALA A 79 6.44 12.40 7.37
CA ALA A 79 6.95 13.30 8.40
C ALA A 79 7.52 14.61 7.81
N GLN A 80 8.27 14.53 6.71
CA GLN A 80 8.82 15.71 6.01
C GLN A 80 7.74 16.60 5.40
N MET A 81 6.65 16.02 4.92
CA MET A 81 5.50 16.77 4.38
C MET A 81 4.72 17.52 5.46
N GLY A 82 4.74 17.02 6.70
CA GLY A 82 3.99 17.64 7.79
C GLY A 82 2.52 17.90 7.41
N GLY A 83 2.02 19.09 7.69
CA GLY A 83 0.62 19.47 7.39
C GLY A 83 0.24 19.51 5.91
N ALA A 84 1.21 19.54 4.98
CA ALA A 84 0.91 19.54 3.55
C ALA A 84 0.20 18.25 3.09
N ILE A 85 0.28 17.18 3.88
CA ILE A 85 -0.39 15.91 3.57
C ILE A 85 -1.91 16.04 3.47
N PHE A 86 -2.52 16.93 4.26
CA PHE A 86 -3.96 17.21 4.21
C PHE A 86 -4.35 17.80 2.86
N GLY A 87 -3.67 18.89 2.45
CA GLY A 87 -3.95 19.57 1.19
C GLY A 87 -3.73 18.66 -0.02
N ILE A 88 -2.64 17.88 -0.04
CA ILE A 88 -2.36 16.96 -1.14
C ILE A 88 -3.41 15.84 -1.22
N THR A 89 -3.74 15.21 -0.08
CA THR A 89 -4.76 14.14 -0.06
C THR A 89 -6.09 14.69 -0.55
N GLN A 90 -6.51 15.85 -0.04
CA GLN A 90 -7.76 16.49 -0.43
C GLN A 90 -7.79 16.88 -1.91
N GLN A 91 -6.75 17.53 -2.42
CA GLN A 91 -6.70 18.02 -3.80
C GLN A 91 -6.94 16.92 -4.82
N TYR A 92 -6.26 15.79 -4.68
CA TYR A 92 -6.38 14.70 -5.65
C TYR A 92 -7.60 13.81 -5.41
N ASP A 93 -8.12 13.79 -4.20
CA ASP A 93 -9.40 13.18 -3.91
C ASP A 93 -10.55 14.01 -4.51
N ASP A 94 -10.56 15.34 -4.29
CA ASP A 94 -11.55 16.24 -4.87
C ASP A 94 -11.52 16.19 -6.41
N LEU A 95 -10.34 16.12 -7.02
CA LEU A 95 -10.19 15.95 -8.45
C LEU A 95 -10.93 14.71 -8.99
N ALA A 96 -10.86 13.59 -8.28
CA ALA A 96 -11.60 12.37 -8.64
C ALA A 96 -13.11 12.54 -8.38
N LEU A 97 -13.49 13.08 -7.23
CA LEU A 97 -14.89 13.26 -6.83
C LEU A 97 -15.67 14.22 -7.73
N GLU A 98 -15.04 15.31 -8.21
CA GLU A 98 -15.64 16.22 -9.17
C GLU A 98 -16.04 15.50 -10.46
N GLN A 99 -15.17 14.64 -10.97
CA GLN A 99 -15.46 13.83 -12.15
C GLN A 99 -16.51 12.75 -11.88
N LEU A 100 -16.56 12.19 -10.67
CA LEU A 100 -17.61 11.24 -10.29
C LEU A 100 -18.98 11.91 -10.25
N LYS A 101 -19.10 13.14 -9.75
CA LYS A 101 -20.37 13.89 -9.74
C LYS A 101 -20.90 14.13 -11.13
N LEU A 102 -20.02 14.38 -12.11
CA LEU A 102 -20.38 14.53 -13.52
C LEU A 102 -20.72 13.19 -14.19
N HIS A 103 -20.16 12.11 -13.70
CA HIS A 103 -20.29 10.76 -14.24
C HIS A 103 -20.60 9.73 -13.13
N PRO A 104 -21.81 9.73 -12.53
CA PRO A 104 -22.10 8.95 -11.30
C PRO A 104 -22.01 7.43 -11.46
N ARG A 105 -21.98 6.92 -12.70
CA ARG A 105 -21.81 5.49 -12.98
C ARG A 105 -20.35 5.03 -12.93
N ARG A 106 -19.37 5.95 -12.89
CA ARG A 106 -17.95 5.61 -12.72
C ARG A 106 -17.70 5.03 -11.34
N ARG A 107 -16.71 4.19 -11.25
CA ARG A 107 -16.22 3.63 -9.98
C ARG A 107 -15.01 4.40 -9.51
N TYR A 108 -14.93 4.64 -8.23
CA TYR A 108 -13.77 5.24 -7.60
C TYR A 108 -13.18 4.29 -6.58
N ILE A 109 -11.91 3.93 -6.76
CA ILE A 109 -11.13 3.19 -5.77
C ILE A 109 -10.08 4.15 -5.20
N PHE A 110 -10.20 4.42 -3.91
CA PHE A 110 -9.23 5.23 -3.17
C PHE A 110 -8.28 4.34 -2.38
N LEU A 111 -6.97 4.53 -2.57
CA LEU A 111 -5.97 3.83 -1.77
C LEU A 111 -5.90 4.47 -0.38
N SER A 112 -6.64 3.90 0.53
CA SER A 112 -6.61 4.24 1.94
C SER A 112 -5.52 3.44 2.68
N SER A 113 -5.52 3.49 3.98
CA SER A 113 -4.53 2.84 4.83
C SER A 113 -5.16 2.30 6.10
N GLY A 114 -4.61 1.22 6.62
CA GLY A 114 -4.93 0.78 7.98
C GLY A 114 -4.73 1.87 9.04
N ALA A 115 -3.92 2.89 8.73
CA ALA A 115 -3.75 4.06 9.61
C ALA A 115 -5.06 4.83 9.85
N ALA A 116 -6.07 4.72 8.97
CA ALA A 116 -7.39 5.33 9.18
C ALA A 116 -8.07 4.86 10.48
N TYR A 117 -7.69 3.70 11.02
CA TYR A 117 -8.13 3.22 12.35
C TYR A 117 -7.46 3.93 13.53
N GLY A 118 -6.49 4.82 13.29
CA GLY A 118 -5.80 5.58 14.31
C GLY A 118 -4.35 5.14 14.56
N PRO A 119 -3.69 5.75 15.58
CA PRO A 119 -2.25 5.59 15.79
C PRO A 119 -1.87 4.33 16.58
N THR A 120 -2.82 3.73 17.33
CA THR A 120 -2.49 2.70 18.31
C THR A 120 -2.54 1.29 17.73
N PHE A 121 -2.55 0.39 17.58
CA PHE A 121 -2.55 -1.02 17.18
C PHE A 121 -1.96 -1.89 18.30
N SER A 122 -2.44 -1.67 19.53
CA SER A 122 -2.18 -2.58 20.65
C SER A 122 -2.80 -3.96 20.42
N GLN A 123 -3.78 -4.01 19.52
CA GLN A 123 -4.40 -5.22 18.97
C GLN A 123 -4.64 -5.04 17.47
N PRO A 124 -4.82 -6.14 16.70
CA PRO A 124 -5.21 -6.03 15.29
C PRO A 124 -6.55 -5.32 15.14
N ALA A 125 -6.73 -4.62 14.01
CA ALA A 125 -8.04 -4.08 13.66
C ALA A 125 -9.03 -5.19 13.35
N ASP A 126 -10.31 -4.93 13.60
CA ASP A 126 -11.44 -5.79 13.22
C ASP A 126 -12.61 -4.94 12.70
N ALA A 127 -13.74 -5.58 12.42
CA ALA A 127 -14.95 -4.90 11.92
C ALA A 127 -15.54 -3.88 12.91
N ASN A 128 -15.22 -3.98 14.21
CA ASN A 128 -15.73 -3.11 15.28
C ASN A 128 -14.72 -2.05 15.72
N THR A 129 -13.51 -2.08 15.17
CA THR A 129 -12.45 -1.14 15.55
C THR A 129 -12.87 0.29 15.23
N ARG A 130 -12.72 1.16 16.20
CA ARG A 130 -13.05 2.59 16.11
C ARG A 130 -11.77 3.41 16.06
N ALA A 131 -11.74 4.40 15.17
CA ALA A 131 -10.68 5.39 15.15
C ALA A 131 -10.76 6.25 16.42
N SER A 132 -9.60 6.50 17.06
CA SER A 132 -9.48 7.39 18.20
C SER A 132 -8.35 8.39 17.95
N ILE A 133 -8.62 9.68 18.14
CA ILE A 133 -7.68 10.77 17.92
C ILE A 133 -7.60 11.61 19.19
N ALA A 134 -6.39 11.79 19.72
CA ALA A 134 -6.14 12.69 20.84
C ALA A 134 -6.17 14.15 20.35
N LEU A 135 -7.38 14.70 20.16
CA LEU A 135 -7.61 15.97 19.47
C LEU A 135 -6.78 17.14 20.03
N ASN A 136 -6.60 17.21 21.35
CA ASN A 136 -5.83 18.28 22.00
C ASN A 136 -4.31 18.01 22.02
N ALA A 137 -3.86 16.87 21.48
CA ALA A 137 -2.46 16.46 21.48
C ALA A 137 -2.06 15.86 20.12
N VAL A 138 -2.66 16.33 19.02
CA VAL A 138 -2.34 15.91 17.66
C VAL A 138 -0.90 16.28 17.31
N THR A 139 -0.16 15.32 16.79
CA THR A 139 1.24 15.48 16.39
C THR A 139 1.40 15.22 14.87
N PRO A 140 2.53 15.59 14.26
CA PRO A 140 2.79 15.27 12.85
C PRO A 140 2.70 13.78 12.52
N GLN A 141 2.88 12.88 13.49
CA GLN A 141 2.73 11.44 13.32
C GLN A 141 1.27 11.02 13.07
N ASP A 142 0.30 11.84 13.50
CA ASP A 142 -1.12 11.57 13.34
C ASP A 142 -1.69 12.08 12.02
N TYR A 143 -1.00 13.04 11.36
CA TYR A 143 -1.54 13.73 10.18
C TYR A 143 -1.91 12.79 9.05
N TYR A 144 -1.08 11.79 8.79
CA TYR A 144 -1.39 10.80 7.76
C TYR A 144 -2.66 10.00 8.06
N ALA A 145 -2.81 9.54 9.30
CA ALA A 145 -3.98 8.81 9.76
C ALA A 145 -5.25 9.66 9.64
N ILE A 146 -5.18 10.91 10.10
CA ILE A 146 -6.29 11.87 10.07
C ILE A 146 -6.67 12.20 8.62
N ALA A 147 -5.70 12.41 7.72
CA ALA A 147 -5.97 12.68 6.31
C ALA A 147 -6.71 11.52 5.62
N LYS A 148 -6.31 10.26 5.91
CA LYS A 148 -7.01 9.08 5.38
C LYS A 148 -8.40 8.91 5.96
N LEU A 149 -8.55 9.08 7.28
CA LEU A 149 -9.85 9.05 7.95
C LEU A 149 -10.79 10.13 7.41
N HIS A 150 -10.30 11.37 7.23
CA HIS A 150 -11.09 12.47 6.66
C HIS A 150 -11.59 12.12 5.24
N ALA A 151 -10.73 11.60 4.37
CA ALA A 151 -11.14 11.20 3.03
C ALA A 151 -12.25 10.11 3.07
N GLU A 152 -12.08 9.07 3.88
CA GLU A 152 -13.09 8.02 4.03
C GLU A 152 -14.42 8.55 4.60
N CYS A 153 -14.39 9.46 5.58
CA CYS A 153 -15.61 10.09 6.11
C CYS A 153 -16.33 10.91 5.01
N LYS A 154 -15.57 11.65 4.19
CA LYS A 154 -16.11 12.40 3.05
C LYS A 154 -16.75 11.47 2.01
N HIS A 155 -16.14 10.31 1.74
CA HIS A 155 -16.69 9.30 0.83
C HIS A 155 -18.02 8.74 1.36
N ARG A 156 -18.10 8.40 2.64
CA ARG A 156 -19.36 7.90 3.26
C ARG A 156 -20.48 8.93 3.27
N ALA A 157 -20.16 10.22 3.16
CA ALA A 157 -21.16 11.28 3.02
C ALA A 157 -21.76 11.39 1.60
N LEU A 158 -21.29 10.59 0.65
CA LEU A 158 -21.71 10.54 -0.76
C LEU A 158 -22.23 9.12 -1.11
N PRO A 159 -23.28 8.63 -0.42
CA PRO A 159 -23.69 7.23 -0.52
C PRO A 159 -24.21 6.84 -1.92
N GLU A 160 -24.58 7.82 -2.73
CA GLU A 160 -25.04 7.65 -4.13
C GLU A 160 -23.89 7.35 -5.11
N LEU A 161 -22.64 7.60 -4.73
CA LEU A 161 -21.49 7.38 -5.58
C LEU A 161 -20.82 6.03 -5.27
N ALA A 162 -20.36 5.37 -6.33
CA ALA A 162 -19.64 4.10 -6.21
C ALA A 162 -18.18 4.33 -5.79
N ILE A 163 -17.93 4.43 -4.48
CA ILE A 163 -16.61 4.69 -3.90
C ILE A 163 -16.19 3.53 -3.02
N THR A 164 -15.02 2.97 -3.29
CA THR A 164 -14.42 1.92 -2.47
C THR A 164 -13.07 2.37 -1.93
N ASP A 165 -12.93 2.38 -0.61
CA ASP A 165 -11.66 2.64 0.06
C ASP A 165 -10.96 1.31 0.34
N LEU A 166 -9.75 1.15 -0.18
CA LEU A 166 -8.90 -0.01 0.10
C LEU A 166 -7.86 0.35 1.15
N ARG A 167 -8.02 -0.16 2.37
CA ARG A 167 -7.11 0.09 3.50
C ARG A 167 -5.94 -0.86 3.45
N VAL A 168 -4.81 -0.41 2.92
CA VAL A 168 -3.56 -1.16 2.91
C VAL A 168 -2.82 -0.94 4.23
N PHE A 169 -2.40 -2.03 4.90
CA PHE A 169 -1.59 -1.97 6.13
C PHE A 169 -0.12 -1.95 5.80
N ASN A 170 0.39 -3.01 5.18
CA ASN A 170 1.71 -3.03 4.59
C ASN A 170 1.61 -3.64 3.20
N TYR A 171 2.52 -3.27 2.36
CA TYR A 171 2.61 -3.77 0.99
C TYR A 171 4.07 -4.07 0.68
N PHE A 172 4.31 -5.18 0.01
CA PHE A 172 5.64 -5.54 -0.42
C PHE A 172 5.60 -6.17 -1.81
N GLY A 173 6.38 -5.63 -2.75
CA GLY A 173 6.49 -6.09 -4.12
C GLY A 173 7.83 -5.68 -4.73
N ARG A 174 8.12 -6.21 -5.90
CA ARG A 174 9.41 -6.00 -6.60
C ARG A 174 9.71 -4.55 -6.96
N SER A 175 8.71 -3.69 -7.05
CA SER A 175 8.88 -2.26 -7.25
C SER A 175 9.25 -1.49 -5.98
N GLN A 176 9.56 -2.19 -4.88
CA GLN A 176 9.90 -1.58 -3.61
C GLN A 176 11.16 -0.72 -3.71
N ASP A 177 11.04 0.56 -3.34
CA ASP A 177 12.21 1.43 -3.16
C ASP A 177 12.98 0.99 -1.90
N LEU A 178 14.16 0.42 -2.11
CA LEU A 178 15.01 -0.02 -1.01
C LEU A 178 15.58 1.13 -0.18
N ASN A 179 15.51 2.38 -0.62
CA ASN A 179 15.89 3.54 0.18
C ASN A 179 14.80 4.00 1.14
N ALA A 180 13.56 3.56 0.95
CA ALA A 180 12.47 3.83 1.88
C ALA A 180 12.77 3.19 3.25
N ARG A 181 12.35 3.85 4.33
CA ARG A 181 12.69 3.47 5.71
C ARG A 181 11.59 2.60 6.32
N PHE A 182 11.50 1.36 5.84
CA PHE A 182 10.65 0.31 6.40
C PHE A 182 11.50 -0.82 6.97
N PHE A 183 10.97 -1.56 7.93
CA PHE A 183 11.66 -2.70 8.50
C PHE A 183 12.06 -3.75 7.45
N ILE A 184 11.17 -4.03 6.50
CA ILE A 184 11.45 -4.98 5.41
C ILE A 184 12.57 -4.48 4.48
N THR A 185 12.63 -3.19 4.18
CA THR A 185 13.72 -2.62 3.36
C THR A 185 15.04 -2.56 4.12
N ASP A 186 15.02 -2.37 5.46
CA ASP A 186 16.21 -2.47 6.30
C ASP A 186 16.79 -3.88 6.25
N ILE A 187 15.93 -4.92 6.30
CA ILE A 187 16.32 -6.33 6.13
C ILE A 187 17.00 -6.54 4.76
N LEU A 188 16.37 -6.11 3.68
CA LEU A 188 16.91 -6.31 2.33
C LEU A 188 18.23 -5.57 2.11
N ARG A 189 18.36 -4.35 2.63
CA ARG A 189 19.64 -3.62 2.59
C ARG A 189 20.72 -4.37 3.36
N ALA A 190 20.41 -4.86 4.55
CA ALA A 190 21.37 -5.63 5.35
C ALA A 190 21.87 -6.88 4.60
N ILE A 191 20.97 -7.58 3.89
CA ILE A 191 21.32 -8.74 3.06
C ILE A 191 22.17 -8.32 1.86
N ARG A 192 21.74 -7.28 1.12
CA ARG A 192 22.43 -6.79 -0.09
C ARG A 192 23.85 -6.30 0.23
N ASP A 193 23.98 -5.55 1.32
CA ASP A 193 25.23 -4.85 1.71
C ASP A 193 26.09 -5.73 2.64
N ASP A 194 25.74 -6.99 2.86
CA ASP A 194 26.37 -7.94 3.77
C ASP A 194 26.65 -7.36 5.16
N SER A 195 25.70 -6.59 5.68
CA SER A 195 25.77 -5.91 6.98
C SER A 195 24.95 -6.60 8.06
N VAL A 196 25.16 -6.24 9.32
CA VAL A 196 24.39 -6.78 10.44
C VAL A 196 23.21 -5.86 10.76
N LEU A 197 21.99 -6.34 10.58
CA LEU A 197 20.78 -5.62 10.95
C LEU A 197 20.70 -5.47 12.48
N GLN A 198 20.63 -4.25 12.97
CA GLN A 198 20.37 -3.97 14.38
C GLN A 198 18.84 -3.85 14.59
N THR A 199 18.29 -4.63 15.52
CA THR A 199 16.86 -4.60 15.84
C THR A 199 16.63 -4.83 17.33
N THR A 200 15.40 -4.60 17.81
CA THR A 200 15.01 -4.79 19.21
C THR A 200 14.16 -6.03 19.38
N ASP A 201 13.96 -6.51 20.61
CA ASP A 201 13.07 -7.62 20.95
C ASP A 201 11.59 -7.22 20.99
N GLY A 202 11.25 -5.94 20.75
CA GLY A 202 9.88 -5.45 20.76
C GLY A 202 8.94 -6.23 19.83
N GLN A 203 7.74 -6.54 20.33
CA GLN A 203 6.72 -7.27 19.59
C GLN A 203 6.30 -6.53 18.33
N MET A 204 6.25 -7.25 17.20
CA MET A 204 5.78 -6.70 15.92
C MET A 204 5.16 -7.82 15.09
N VAL A 205 3.89 -7.65 14.75
CA VAL A 205 3.18 -8.48 13.77
C VAL A 205 2.74 -7.59 12.61
N ARG A 206 2.97 -8.03 11.39
CA ARG A 206 2.64 -7.30 10.15
C ARG A 206 1.93 -8.23 9.17
N ASP A 207 1.06 -7.62 8.39
CA ASP A 207 0.43 -8.28 7.25
C ASP A 207 0.90 -7.57 5.97
N TYR A 208 1.73 -8.26 5.19
CA TYR A 208 2.30 -7.74 3.94
C TYR A 208 1.50 -8.25 2.76
N LEU A 209 0.76 -7.35 2.14
CA LEU A 209 -0.03 -7.63 0.95
C LEU A 209 0.87 -7.82 -0.26
N HIS A 210 0.72 -8.95 -0.95
CA HIS A 210 1.43 -9.25 -2.19
C HIS A 210 0.78 -8.53 -3.40
N PRO A 211 1.55 -8.09 -4.42
CA PRO A 211 1.03 -7.42 -5.62
C PRO A 211 -0.09 -8.19 -6.34
N GLN A 212 0.01 -9.50 -6.43
CA GLN A 212 -1.00 -10.34 -7.05
C GLN A 212 -2.32 -10.35 -6.28
N ASP A 213 -2.25 -10.39 -4.95
CA ASP A 213 -3.44 -10.37 -4.09
C ASP A 213 -4.10 -8.98 -4.13
N PHE A 214 -3.29 -7.90 -4.17
CA PHE A 214 -3.83 -6.56 -4.37
C PHE A 214 -4.53 -6.42 -5.73
N HIS A 215 -3.92 -6.92 -6.81
CA HIS A 215 -4.53 -6.95 -8.13
C HIS A 215 -5.85 -7.73 -8.12
N GLN A 216 -5.87 -8.92 -7.53
CA GLN A 216 -7.10 -9.71 -7.36
C GLN A 216 -8.19 -8.90 -6.67
N LEU A 217 -7.87 -8.24 -5.53
CA LEU A 217 -8.85 -7.44 -4.79
C LEU A 217 -9.38 -6.27 -5.62
N VAL A 218 -8.52 -5.55 -6.33
CA VAL A 218 -8.93 -4.47 -7.24
C VAL A 218 -9.90 -5.00 -8.30
N ARG A 219 -9.61 -6.15 -8.93
CA ARG A 219 -10.50 -6.77 -9.91
C ARG A 219 -11.83 -7.16 -9.28
N ARG A 220 -11.83 -7.77 -8.10
CA ARG A 220 -13.07 -8.13 -7.37
C ARG A 220 -13.94 -6.91 -7.05
N VAL A 221 -13.32 -5.78 -6.69
CA VAL A 221 -14.04 -4.52 -6.48
C VAL A 221 -14.62 -4.00 -7.79
N LEU A 222 -13.88 -4.04 -8.89
CA LEU A 222 -14.33 -3.58 -10.21
C LEU A 222 -15.43 -4.46 -10.79
N ASP A 223 -15.45 -5.75 -10.53
CA ASP A 223 -16.46 -6.70 -11.02
C ASP A 223 -17.73 -6.73 -10.15
N ALA A 224 -17.65 -6.30 -8.88
CA ALA A 224 -18.79 -6.28 -7.97
C ALA A 224 -19.83 -5.22 -8.36
N PRO A 225 -21.08 -5.30 -7.91
CA PRO A 225 -22.04 -4.20 -8.04
C PRO A 225 -21.50 -2.89 -7.45
N PRO A 226 -21.89 -1.71 -8.02
CA PRO A 226 -21.51 -0.43 -7.45
C PRO A 226 -21.85 -0.32 -5.97
N GLN A 227 -20.91 0.13 -5.16
CA GLN A 227 -21.07 0.22 -3.71
C GLN A 227 -20.25 1.37 -3.14
N ASN A 228 -20.64 1.86 -1.96
CA ASN A 228 -19.91 2.88 -1.22
C ASN A 228 -19.50 2.29 0.14
N ARG A 229 -18.28 1.75 0.24
CA ARG A 229 -17.77 1.13 1.46
C ARG A 229 -16.24 1.03 1.49
N ALA A 230 -15.68 0.64 2.62
CA ALA A 230 -14.26 0.38 2.76
C ALA A 230 -14.00 -1.12 2.95
N PHE A 231 -12.84 -1.59 2.45
CA PHE A 231 -12.34 -2.94 2.69
C PHE A 231 -10.91 -2.89 3.20
N ASP A 232 -10.63 -3.72 4.19
CA ASP A 232 -9.27 -3.94 4.64
C ASP A 232 -8.58 -4.92 3.69
N CYS A 233 -7.38 -4.55 3.26
CA CYS A 233 -6.52 -5.43 2.46
C CYS A 233 -5.74 -6.34 3.41
N TYR A 234 -5.71 -7.63 3.12
CA TYR A 234 -5.03 -8.63 3.93
C TYR A 234 -4.40 -9.73 3.07
N SER A 235 -3.34 -10.35 3.57
CA SER A 235 -2.74 -11.56 3.02
C SER A 235 -3.39 -12.83 3.60
N ALA A 236 -2.98 -14.00 3.16
CA ALA A 236 -3.48 -15.27 3.70
C ALA A 236 -3.12 -15.43 5.20
N ALA A 237 -1.98 -14.90 5.62
CA ALA A 237 -1.57 -14.88 7.04
C ALA A 237 -0.57 -13.74 7.31
N PRO A 238 -0.69 -13.01 8.44
CA PRO A 238 0.32 -12.08 8.90
C PRO A 238 1.59 -12.81 9.34
N VAL A 239 2.67 -12.08 9.58
CA VAL A 239 3.96 -12.62 10.02
C VAL A 239 4.46 -11.90 11.27
N GLU A 240 4.97 -12.67 12.23
CA GLU A 240 5.68 -12.15 13.40
C GLU A 240 7.12 -11.77 13.03
N LYS A 241 7.66 -10.76 13.72
CA LYS A 241 9.03 -10.27 13.51
C LYS A 241 10.08 -11.38 13.59
N ARG A 242 9.96 -12.23 14.60
CA ARG A 242 10.92 -13.33 14.82
C ARG A 242 10.87 -14.35 13.69
N GLU A 243 9.68 -14.70 13.26
CA GLU A 243 9.45 -15.60 12.13
C GLU A 243 10.04 -15.01 10.84
N LEU A 244 9.76 -13.72 10.56
CA LEU A 244 10.33 -13.02 9.41
C LEU A 244 11.86 -13.02 9.43
N LEU A 245 12.48 -12.64 10.56
CA LEU A 245 13.94 -12.62 10.68
C LEU A 245 14.55 -14.02 10.47
N THR A 246 13.92 -15.05 11.04
CA THR A 246 14.38 -16.45 10.89
C THR A 246 14.30 -16.91 9.44
N ALA A 247 13.20 -16.60 8.75
CA ALA A 247 13.01 -16.95 7.34
C ALA A 247 14.03 -16.24 6.44
N MET A 248 14.26 -14.94 6.66
CA MET A 248 15.23 -14.16 5.89
C MET A 248 16.67 -14.59 6.17
N GLN A 249 16.98 -15.01 7.40
CA GLN A 249 18.28 -15.61 7.73
C GLN A 249 18.51 -16.92 6.99
N ARG A 250 17.55 -17.84 7.07
CA ARG A 250 17.65 -19.16 6.42
C ARG A 250 17.77 -19.04 4.90
N ARG A 251 16.94 -18.18 4.30
CA ARG A 251 16.78 -18.13 2.84
C ARG A 251 17.76 -17.20 2.15
N PHE A 252 18.13 -16.10 2.81
CA PHE A 252 18.95 -15.05 2.20
C PHE A 252 20.21 -14.70 2.96
N GLY A 253 20.51 -15.41 4.06
CA GLY A 253 21.72 -15.20 4.84
C GLY A 253 21.71 -13.91 5.65
N LEU A 254 20.51 -13.39 6.05
CA LEU A 254 20.41 -12.22 6.90
C LEU A 254 21.23 -12.43 8.19
N ARG A 255 22.10 -11.48 8.49
CA ARG A 255 22.77 -11.38 9.80
C ARG A 255 22.08 -10.29 10.61
N TYR A 256 21.71 -10.60 11.86
CA TYR A 256 21.06 -9.60 12.71
C TYR A 256 21.45 -9.77 14.18
N GLN A 257 21.35 -8.67 14.93
CA GLN A 257 21.52 -8.63 16.38
C GLN A 257 20.27 -8.03 17.02
N VAL A 258 19.79 -8.67 18.07
CA VAL A 258 18.65 -8.22 18.85
C VAL A 258 19.14 -7.61 20.14
N THR A 259 18.78 -6.35 20.39
CA THR A 259 19.05 -5.65 21.66
C THR A 259 17.78 -5.58 22.49
N ALA A 260 17.90 -5.76 23.81
CA ALA A 260 16.77 -5.57 24.71
C ALA A 260 16.31 -4.09 24.69
N GLY A 261 15.02 -3.86 24.53
CA GLY A 261 14.46 -2.50 24.57
C GLY A 261 13.12 -2.37 23.85
N ALA A 262 12.22 -1.61 24.43
CA ALA A 262 10.89 -1.35 23.85
C ALA A 262 10.87 -0.27 22.75
N GLY A 263 12.02 0.34 22.44
CA GLY A 263 12.15 1.41 21.45
C GLY A 263 12.62 0.93 20.08
N PRO A 264 12.51 1.76 19.03
CA PRO A 264 13.17 1.48 17.76
C PRO A 264 14.70 1.43 17.99
N ALA A 265 15.39 0.51 17.31
CA ALA A 265 16.85 0.54 17.26
C ALA A 265 17.32 1.92 16.76
N ALA A 266 18.49 2.36 17.22
CA ALA A 266 19.04 3.67 16.83
C ALA A 266 19.05 3.83 15.30
N GLY A 267 18.35 4.83 14.79
CA GLY A 267 18.21 5.12 13.35
C GLY A 267 16.90 4.66 12.70
N ILE A 268 16.03 3.91 13.38
CA ILE A 268 14.69 3.60 12.87
C ILE A 268 13.73 4.70 13.32
N VAL A 269 13.31 5.53 12.38
CA VAL A 269 12.27 6.53 12.62
C VAL A 269 10.92 5.83 12.61
N ASN A 270 10.32 5.57 13.78
CA ASN A 270 8.91 5.22 13.89
C ASN A 270 8.06 6.46 13.63
N ALA A 271 8.02 6.91 12.39
CA ALA A 271 7.25 8.11 12.01
C ALA A 271 5.73 7.97 12.27
N THR A 272 5.25 6.76 12.58
CA THR A 272 3.83 6.48 12.82
C THR A 272 3.55 5.90 14.21
N GLY A 273 4.52 5.98 15.15
CA GLY A 273 4.40 5.42 16.51
C GLY A 273 4.61 3.90 16.58
N ALA A 274 4.66 3.36 17.81
CA ALA A 274 4.77 1.93 18.05
C ALA A 274 3.41 1.26 17.76
N LYS A 275 3.36 0.40 16.74
CA LYS A 275 2.16 -0.36 16.35
C LYS A 275 2.49 -1.87 16.42
N PRO A 276 2.34 -2.53 17.58
CA PRO A 276 2.73 -3.94 17.69
C PRO A 276 1.95 -4.85 16.74
N PHE A 277 0.66 -4.59 16.49
CA PHE A 277 -0.22 -5.44 15.66
C PHE A 277 -0.82 -4.69 14.48
N TYR A 278 0.02 -4.17 13.58
CA TYR A 278 -0.45 -3.38 12.44
C TYR A 278 -0.96 -4.27 11.30
N TYR A 279 -2.14 -4.84 11.49
CA TYR A 279 -2.88 -5.65 10.53
C TYR A 279 -4.37 -5.73 10.89
N SER A 280 -5.20 -6.38 10.06
CA SER A 280 -6.62 -6.52 10.28
C SER A 280 -7.07 -7.98 10.35
N LEU A 281 -8.06 -8.24 11.19
CA LEU A 281 -8.85 -9.46 11.23
C LEU A 281 -10.19 -9.33 10.47
N ASN A 282 -10.51 -8.13 9.97
CA ASN A 282 -11.71 -7.90 9.18
C ASN A 282 -11.56 -8.56 7.80
N ARG A 283 -12.44 -9.50 7.50
CA ARG A 283 -12.45 -10.30 6.28
C ARG A 283 -13.61 -9.98 5.34
N GLN A 284 -14.21 -8.78 5.45
CA GLN A 284 -15.33 -8.37 4.59
C GLN A 284 -15.02 -8.42 3.10
N ALA A 285 -13.77 -8.25 2.66
CA ALA A 285 -13.38 -8.40 1.27
C ALA A 285 -13.67 -9.82 0.71
N ALA A 286 -13.78 -10.85 1.57
CA ALA A 286 -14.18 -12.18 1.15
C ALA A 286 -15.60 -12.23 0.58
N GLU A 287 -16.48 -11.30 0.94
CA GLU A 287 -17.83 -11.16 0.36
C GLU A 287 -17.79 -10.89 -1.15
N LEU A 288 -16.68 -10.29 -1.63
CA LEU A 288 -16.42 -10.06 -3.06
C LEU A 288 -15.78 -11.28 -3.76
N GLY A 289 -15.57 -12.38 -3.07
CA GLY A 289 -14.81 -13.52 -3.55
C GLY A 289 -13.29 -13.30 -3.52
N TYR A 290 -12.79 -12.35 -2.72
CA TYR A 290 -11.36 -12.16 -2.52
C TYR A 290 -10.78 -13.28 -1.65
N GLN A 291 -9.77 -13.95 -2.18
CA GLN A 291 -9.04 -15.03 -1.52
C GLN A 291 -7.54 -14.82 -1.79
N PRO A 292 -6.78 -14.26 -0.84
CA PRO A 292 -5.36 -14.04 -1.03
C PRO A 292 -4.61 -15.37 -1.17
N ALA A 293 -3.70 -15.42 -2.14
CA ALA A 293 -2.91 -16.60 -2.45
C ALA A 293 -1.61 -16.69 -1.63
N TYR A 294 -1.12 -15.56 -1.13
CA TYR A 294 0.14 -15.48 -0.43
C TYR A 294 -0.07 -15.17 1.05
N SER A 295 0.64 -15.90 1.92
CA SER A 295 0.91 -15.39 3.27
C SER A 295 1.95 -14.25 3.19
N SER A 296 2.06 -13.45 4.25
CA SER A 296 3.08 -12.40 4.32
C SER A 296 4.48 -12.95 4.08
N ILE A 297 4.80 -14.11 4.67
CA ILE A 297 6.14 -14.71 4.54
C ILE A 297 6.40 -15.25 3.14
N ASP A 298 5.41 -15.88 2.51
CA ASP A 298 5.55 -16.38 1.15
C ASP A 298 5.74 -15.24 0.15
N GLY A 299 4.89 -14.21 0.24
CA GLY A 299 4.98 -13.02 -0.61
C GLY A 299 6.32 -12.29 -0.45
N ILE A 300 6.76 -12.06 0.79
CA ILE A 300 8.07 -11.45 1.06
C ILE A 300 9.20 -12.29 0.47
N THR A 301 9.15 -13.60 0.63
CA THR A 301 10.20 -14.49 0.15
C THR A 301 10.33 -14.46 -1.38
N VAL A 302 9.21 -14.58 -2.09
CA VAL A 302 9.18 -14.56 -3.55
C VAL A 302 9.69 -13.22 -4.09
N GLU A 303 9.17 -12.11 -3.60
CA GLU A 303 9.55 -10.79 -4.09
C GLU A 303 10.99 -10.40 -3.68
N SER A 304 11.45 -10.83 -2.50
CA SER A 304 12.85 -10.63 -2.07
C SER A 304 13.84 -11.37 -2.96
N ALA A 305 13.52 -12.60 -3.39
CA ALA A 305 14.36 -13.35 -4.31
C ALA A 305 14.57 -12.59 -5.63
N ILE A 306 13.50 -12.03 -6.18
CA ILE A 306 13.55 -11.22 -7.40
C ILE A 306 14.38 -9.94 -7.19
N ILE A 307 14.13 -9.20 -6.10
CA ILE A 307 14.84 -7.95 -5.78
C ILE A 307 16.34 -8.19 -5.58
N LEU A 308 16.71 -9.31 -4.96
CA LEU A 308 18.11 -9.67 -4.66
C LEU A 308 18.79 -10.39 -5.83
N GLY A 309 18.10 -10.66 -6.95
CA GLY A 309 18.64 -11.42 -8.09
C GLY A 309 19.03 -12.85 -7.72
N ARG A 310 18.28 -13.49 -6.82
CA ARG A 310 18.50 -14.86 -6.34
C ARG A 310 17.37 -15.76 -6.82
N ASP A 311 17.67 -17.02 -7.12
CA ASP A 311 16.64 -18.00 -7.49
C ASP A 311 15.71 -18.30 -6.31
N ALA A 312 14.41 -18.18 -6.55
CA ALA A 312 13.38 -18.51 -5.56
C ALA A 312 13.33 -20.00 -5.21
N THR A 313 14.01 -20.85 -5.99
CA THR A 313 13.94 -22.32 -5.96
C THR A 313 15.11 -23.00 -5.24
N GLN A 314 16.06 -22.29 -4.66
CA GLN A 314 17.02 -22.94 -3.78
C GLN A 314 16.31 -23.41 -2.51
N GLN A 315 15.76 -24.63 -2.62
CA GLN A 315 15.16 -25.39 -1.52
C GLN A 315 16.22 -25.87 -0.55
N ASP A 316 15.78 -25.92 0.71
CA ASP A 316 16.44 -26.56 1.84
C ASP A 316 17.23 -27.82 1.44
N HIS A 317 18.54 -27.71 1.44
CA HIS A 317 19.44 -28.82 1.64
C HIS A 317 20.31 -28.48 2.86
N GLY A 318 19.90 -28.98 4.01
CA GLY A 318 20.66 -28.92 5.25
C GLY A 318 19.79 -29.25 6.46
#